data_b3c9de5c2722475a6703a183cb60f242
#
_entry.id   b3c9de5c2722475a6703a183cb60f242
#
_cell.length_a   1.000
_cell.length_b   1.000
_cell.length_c   1.000
_cell.angle_alpha   90.00
_cell.angle_beta   90.00
_cell.angle_gamma   90.00
#
_symmetry.space_group_name_H-M   'P 1'
#
loop_
_entity.id
_entity.type
_entity.pdbx_description
1 polymer ?
#
loop_
_entity_poly.entity_id
_entity_poly.type
_entity_poly.pdbx_seq_one_letter_code
_entity_poly.pdbx_strand_id
1 'polypeptide(L)'
;MNLSICIITKNEEQNIDRCLKALAPYGLETIVVDTGSTDRTKQIAARYTDRLYDFPWCDDFSAAKNFAIEKASHSYVLVLDSDEFAEQLDLPVLEKQIAAHPGAVGRIRRRNVFHRNGEEQENREWINRIFAKEYFHYEGRIHEQVTPLRGAESGYRTYETPVVILHTGYDLPEQQKKEKAERNIRLLEQELKQLGWDGNAGAKDGVAKAETAGTDAKACGSERGSGQIPYLLYQLGKSYYMMGEYGAACGWFAQGLSFDLNPALEYVIDMVETYGYALINSGQEQTALFFENIYDEFGKSADFQFLMGLIYMKNARFTEAVREFEKATGHAECRAQGANSYRADYNIGVIYECLGKKEEALAYYRKCGGYAPAKERIRELGRR
;
A
#
# COMPACT_ATOMS: atom_id res chain seq x y z
N MET A 1 8.34 28.27 7.96
CA MET A 1 7.62 27.46 6.95
C MET A 1 6.14 27.43 7.29
N ASN A 2 5.26 27.60 6.32
CA ASN A 2 3.79 27.62 6.53
C ASN A 2 3.23 26.17 6.46
N LEU A 3 3.65 25.32 7.42
CA LEU A 3 3.29 23.91 7.47
C LEU A 3 3.05 23.48 8.93
N SER A 4 1.94 22.80 9.17
CA SER A 4 1.62 22.12 10.45
C SER A 4 1.64 20.61 10.25
N ILE A 5 2.09 19.88 11.27
CA ILE A 5 2.02 18.43 11.34
C ILE A 5 0.76 18.04 12.13
N CYS A 6 -0.08 17.18 11.54
CA CYS A 6 -1.31 16.69 12.17
C CYS A 6 -1.19 15.19 12.40
N ILE A 7 -1.39 14.74 13.64
CA ILE A 7 -1.26 13.34 14.04
C ILE A 7 -2.53 12.93 14.78
N ILE A 8 -3.10 11.78 14.41
CA ILE A 8 -4.13 11.11 15.20
C ILE A 8 -3.51 9.93 15.93
N THR A 9 -3.98 9.63 17.14
CA THR A 9 -3.41 8.56 17.97
C THR A 9 -4.46 7.88 18.83
N LYS A 10 -4.23 6.60 19.14
CA LYS A 10 -4.99 5.84 20.15
C LYS A 10 -4.19 4.64 20.64
N ASN A 11 -3.88 4.61 21.95
CA ASN A 11 -3.14 3.51 22.59
C ASN A 11 -1.81 3.20 21.90
N GLU A 12 -1.00 4.24 21.69
CA GLU A 12 0.29 4.20 21.00
C GLU A 12 1.46 4.57 21.91
N GLU A 13 1.39 4.24 23.21
CA GLU A 13 2.44 4.58 24.17
C GLU A 13 3.84 4.06 23.77
N GLN A 14 3.90 2.99 22.94
CA GLN A 14 5.14 2.42 22.45
C GLN A 14 5.74 3.20 21.26
N ASN A 15 4.90 3.89 20.47
CA ASN A 15 5.30 4.53 19.23
C ASN A 15 5.32 6.06 19.31
N ILE A 16 4.38 6.67 20.06
CA ILE A 16 4.18 8.12 20.06
C ILE A 16 5.42 8.91 20.48
N ASP A 17 6.23 8.41 21.44
CA ASP A 17 7.48 9.04 21.84
C ASP A 17 8.47 9.11 20.68
N ARG A 18 8.67 8.01 19.98
CA ARG A 18 9.55 7.91 18.81
C ARG A 18 9.06 8.81 17.67
N CYS A 19 7.75 8.82 17.41
CA CYS A 19 7.13 9.64 16.36
C CYS A 19 7.40 11.13 16.62
N LEU A 20 7.05 11.63 17.81
CA LEU A 20 7.19 13.03 18.14
C LEU A 20 8.66 13.46 18.32
N LYS A 21 9.50 12.60 18.85
CA LYS A 21 10.94 12.83 18.95
C LYS A 21 11.61 12.98 17.59
N ALA A 22 11.18 12.20 16.58
CA ALA A 22 11.68 12.31 15.21
C ALA A 22 11.29 13.66 14.55
N LEU A 23 10.19 14.27 14.97
CA LEU A 23 9.68 15.54 14.43
C LEU A 23 10.21 16.77 15.20
N ALA A 24 10.57 16.62 16.47
CA ALA A 24 11.01 17.71 17.34
C ALA A 24 12.14 18.58 16.77
N PRO A 25 13.19 18.05 16.09
CA PRO A 25 14.28 18.86 15.54
C PRO A 25 13.85 19.88 14.48
N TYR A 26 12.70 19.70 13.86
CA TYR A 26 12.23 20.56 12.77
C TYR A 26 11.49 21.81 13.27
N GLY A 27 11.09 21.87 14.55
CA GLY A 27 10.42 23.02 15.13
C GLY A 27 9.10 23.43 14.48
N LEU A 28 8.40 22.47 13.84
CA LEU A 28 7.10 22.69 13.20
C LEU A 28 5.97 22.61 14.24
N GLU A 29 4.92 23.38 13.99
CA GLU A 29 3.68 23.21 14.74
C GLU A 29 3.20 21.77 14.62
N THR A 30 3.01 21.09 15.74
CA THR A 30 2.57 19.70 15.81
C THR A 30 1.28 19.59 16.59
N ILE A 31 0.21 19.17 15.92
CA ILE A 31 -1.11 18.93 16.46
C ILE A 31 -1.25 17.43 16.69
N VAL A 32 -1.60 17.03 17.92
CA VAL A 32 -1.90 15.64 18.26
C VAL A 32 -3.36 15.55 18.67
N VAL A 33 -4.09 14.64 18.05
CA VAL A 33 -5.49 14.35 18.38
C VAL A 33 -5.57 12.93 18.92
N ASP A 34 -5.91 12.83 20.20
CA ASP A 34 -6.16 11.56 20.88
C ASP A 34 -7.61 11.12 20.70
N THR A 35 -7.81 9.91 20.17
CA THR A 35 -9.14 9.37 19.90
C THR A 35 -9.64 8.42 20.97
N GLY A 36 -9.19 8.61 22.21
CA GLY A 36 -9.62 7.87 23.39
C GLY A 36 -8.63 6.83 23.87
N SER A 37 -7.36 7.24 24.05
CA SER A 37 -6.33 6.40 24.67
C SER A 37 -6.62 6.14 26.15
N THR A 38 -6.33 4.93 26.57
CA THR A 38 -6.43 4.46 27.97
C THR A 38 -5.06 4.15 28.59
N ASP A 39 -3.99 4.22 27.79
CA ASP A 39 -2.62 4.04 28.18
C ASP A 39 -1.91 5.41 28.43
N ARG A 40 -0.58 5.43 28.42
CA ARG A 40 0.23 6.65 28.63
C ARG A 40 0.41 7.52 27.38
N THR A 41 -0.27 7.22 26.26
CA THR A 41 -0.09 7.97 25.00
C THR A 41 -0.22 9.47 25.19
N LYS A 42 -1.30 9.94 25.84
CA LYS A 42 -1.53 11.38 26.08
C LYS A 42 -0.46 12.02 26.97
N GLN A 43 -0.05 11.31 28.02
CA GLN A 43 1.01 11.82 28.93
C GLN A 43 2.34 11.97 28.21
N ILE A 44 2.64 11.08 27.27
CA ILE A 44 3.85 11.14 26.46
C ILE A 44 3.75 12.29 25.45
N ALA A 45 2.65 12.38 24.71
CA ALA A 45 2.43 13.43 23.70
C ALA A 45 2.51 14.84 24.31
N ALA A 46 1.99 15.07 25.52
CA ALA A 46 2.03 16.35 26.21
C ALA A 46 3.46 16.85 26.53
N ARG A 47 4.49 16.02 26.40
CA ARG A 47 5.88 16.46 26.57
C ARG A 47 6.45 17.18 25.33
N TYR A 48 5.80 17.01 24.19
CA TYR A 48 6.28 17.49 22.90
C TYR A 48 5.44 18.63 22.33
N THR A 49 4.17 18.75 22.72
CA THR A 49 3.28 19.78 22.20
C THR A 49 2.19 20.16 23.20
N ASP A 50 1.85 21.46 23.23
CA ASP A 50 0.69 21.99 23.94
C ASP A 50 -0.60 21.87 23.11
N ARG A 51 -0.48 21.47 21.83
CA ARG A 51 -1.60 21.29 20.92
C ARG A 51 -2.08 19.85 20.90
N LEU A 52 -2.45 19.36 22.07
CA LEU A 52 -3.04 18.04 22.29
C LEU A 52 -4.54 18.19 22.51
N TYR A 53 -5.32 17.51 21.68
CA TYR A 53 -6.80 17.59 21.69
C TYR A 53 -7.40 16.20 21.82
N ASP A 54 -8.58 16.14 22.49
CA ASP A 54 -9.40 14.95 22.55
C ASP A 54 -10.44 14.95 21.44
N PHE A 55 -10.62 13.81 20.79
CA PHE A 55 -11.66 13.56 19.81
C PHE A 55 -12.36 12.23 20.13
N PRO A 56 -13.66 12.23 20.51
CA PRO A 56 -14.37 10.99 20.75
C PRO A 56 -14.41 10.12 19.49
N TRP A 57 -13.90 8.90 19.60
CA TRP A 57 -13.90 7.99 18.46
C TRP A 57 -15.31 7.69 17.95
N CYS A 58 -15.54 7.88 16.68
CA CYS A 58 -16.84 7.72 16.01
C CYS A 58 -16.80 6.72 14.83
N ASP A 59 -15.85 5.79 14.84
CA ASP A 59 -15.62 4.82 13.75
C ASP A 59 -15.37 5.50 12.38
N ASP A 60 -14.63 6.63 12.38
CA ASP A 60 -14.34 7.43 11.21
C ASP A 60 -12.95 8.09 11.33
N PHE A 61 -11.99 7.58 10.57
CA PHE A 61 -10.62 8.11 10.55
C PHE A 61 -10.54 9.47 9.86
N SER A 62 -11.35 9.70 8.81
CA SER A 62 -11.36 10.98 8.13
C SER A 62 -11.87 12.10 9.04
N ALA A 63 -12.87 11.84 9.85
CA ALA A 63 -13.39 12.79 10.84
C ALA A 63 -12.32 13.19 11.84
N ALA A 64 -11.55 12.22 12.38
CA ALA A 64 -10.48 12.49 13.33
C ALA A 64 -9.32 13.28 12.67
N LYS A 65 -8.92 12.91 11.44
CA LYS A 65 -7.87 13.62 10.69
C LYS A 65 -8.29 15.03 10.31
N ASN A 66 -9.53 15.22 9.85
CA ASN A 66 -10.06 16.54 9.52
C ASN A 66 -10.16 17.43 10.76
N PHE A 67 -10.54 16.88 11.91
CA PHE A 67 -10.50 17.62 13.17
C PHE A 67 -9.09 18.08 13.52
N ALA A 68 -8.06 17.24 13.34
CA ALA A 68 -6.68 17.64 13.54
C ALA A 68 -6.26 18.78 12.57
N ILE A 69 -6.68 18.70 11.30
CA ILE A 69 -6.42 19.71 10.27
C ILE A 69 -7.08 21.05 10.61
N GLU A 70 -8.29 21.04 11.17
CA GLU A 70 -8.97 22.26 11.65
C GLU A 70 -8.20 22.97 12.75
N LYS A 71 -7.49 22.23 13.61
CA LYS A 71 -6.67 22.80 14.68
C LYS A 71 -5.35 23.39 14.20
N ALA A 72 -4.90 23.07 12.98
CA ALA A 72 -3.67 23.59 12.42
C ALA A 72 -3.77 25.10 12.17
N SER A 73 -2.76 25.88 12.54
CA SER A 73 -2.72 27.33 12.31
C SER A 73 -2.18 27.72 10.93
N HIS A 74 -1.38 26.84 10.31
CA HIS A 74 -0.80 27.05 9.00
C HIS A 74 -1.72 26.60 7.85
N SER A 75 -1.47 27.12 6.65
CA SER A 75 -2.28 26.82 5.46
C SER A 75 -2.02 25.43 4.91
N TYR A 76 -0.79 24.93 5.02
CA TYR A 76 -0.43 23.59 4.60
C TYR A 76 -0.35 22.63 5.79
N VAL A 77 -0.70 21.38 5.55
CA VAL A 77 -0.61 20.32 6.54
C VAL A 77 0.19 19.13 6.00
N LEU A 78 0.95 18.49 6.88
CA LEU A 78 1.50 17.14 6.74
C LEU A 78 0.77 16.26 7.74
N VAL A 79 0.04 15.26 7.25
CA VAL A 79 -0.73 14.35 8.12
C VAL A 79 0.03 13.04 8.26
N LEU A 80 0.28 12.62 9.50
CA LEU A 80 0.98 11.39 9.85
C LEU A 80 0.15 10.56 10.83
N ASP A 81 0.39 9.26 10.82
CA ASP A 81 -0.11 8.33 11.83
C ASP A 81 0.96 8.18 12.95
N SER A 82 0.56 7.83 14.16
CA SER A 82 1.46 7.80 15.33
C SER A 82 2.51 6.67 15.29
N ASP A 83 2.37 5.71 14.37
CA ASP A 83 3.32 4.64 14.08
C ASP A 83 4.20 4.94 12.83
N GLU A 84 4.18 6.20 12.36
CA GLU A 84 4.99 6.72 11.26
C GLU A 84 6.11 7.62 11.80
N PHE A 85 7.36 7.34 11.43
CA PHE A 85 8.55 8.02 11.96
C PHE A 85 9.28 8.75 10.84
N ALA A 86 9.49 10.06 10.98
CA ALA A 86 10.24 10.85 10.01
C ALA A 86 11.72 10.39 9.96
N GLU A 87 12.16 9.89 8.81
CA GLU A 87 13.56 9.56 8.52
C GLU A 87 14.26 10.69 7.75
N GLN A 88 13.53 11.33 6.84
CA GLN A 88 14.02 12.45 6.07
C GLN A 88 12.93 13.51 5.92
N LEU A 89 13.26 14.74 6.25
CA LEU A 89 12.39 15.90 6.08
C LEU A 89 13.26 17.13 5.77
N ASP A 90 13.53 17.34 4.47
CA ASP A 90 14.30 18.49 3.99
C ASP A 90 13.35 19.70 3.84
N LEU A 91 13.23 20.50 4.90
CA LEU A 91 12.33 21.66 4.93
C LEU A 91 12.61 22.71 3.85
N PRO A 92 13.85 23.13 3.58
CA PRO A 92 14.15 24.07 2.50
C PRO A 92 13.72 23.58 1.12
N VAL A 93 13.93 22.30 0.81
CA VAL A 93 13.51 21.70 -0.47
C VAL A 93 11.99 21.57 -0.51
N LEU A 94 11.38 21.09 0.57
CA LEU A 94 9.93 20.93 0.67
C LEU A 94 9.19 22.26 0.50
N GLU A 95 9.68 23.34 1.11
CA GLU A 95 9.07 24.66 0.98
C GLU A 95 9.08 25.18 -0.46
N LYS A 96 10.19 24.97 -1.17
CA LYS A 96 10.30 25.31 -2.61
C LYS A 96 9.32 24.47 -3.45
N GLN A 97 9.19 23.18 -3.15
CA GLN A 97 8.25 22.30 -3.88
C GLN A 97 6.79 22.69 -3.64
N ILE A 98 6.41 22.99 -2.41
CA ILE A 98 5.05 23.48 -2.08
C ILE A 98 4.76 24.76 -2.87
N ALA A 99 5.69 25.70 -2.89
CA ALA A 99 5.54 26.95 -3.63
C ALA A 99 5.47 26.75 -5.14
N ALA A 100 6.15 25.75 -5.68
CA ALA A 100 6.15 25.42 -7.10
C ALA A 100 4.88 24.67 -7.57
N HIS A 101 4.13 24.10 -6.64
CA HIS A 101 2.96 23.25 -6.94
C HIS A 101 1.69 23.72 -6.17
N PRO A 102 1.26 24.98 -6.33
CA PRO A 102 0.07 25.50 -5.64
C PRO A 102 -1.16 24.68 -6.06
N GLY A 103 -2.01 24.32 -5.09
CA GLY A 103 -3.24 23.56 -5.33
C GLY A 103 -3.00 22.10 -5.77
N ALA A 104 -1.80 21.56 -5.56
CA ALA A 104 -1.50 20.15 -5.77
C ALA A 104 -1.24 19.45 -4.42
N VAL A 105 -1.30 18.11 -4.42
CA VAL A 105 -1.04 17.27 -3.25
C VAL A 105 0.36 16.69 -3.31
N GLY A 106 1.14 16.93 -2.26
CA GLY A 106 2.47 16.36 -2.07
C GLY A 106 2.39 14.90 -1.61
N ARG A 107 3.10 14.04 -2.34
CA ARG A 107 3.27 12.63 -2.00
C ARG A 107 4.55 12.46 -1.20
N ILE A 108 4.46 11.74 -0.10
CA ILE A 108 5.60 11.35 0.73
C ILE A 108 5.94 9.89 0.48
N ARG A 109 7.20 9.53 0.64
CA ARG A 109 7.65 8.14 0.50
C ARG A 109 7.53 7.42 1.83
N ARG A 110 6.69 6.39 1.88
CA ARG A 110 6.53 5.51 3.05
C ARG A 110 7.32 4.21 2.84
N ARG A 111 8.17 3.91 3.81
CA ARG A 111 8.89 2.64 3.91
C ARG A 111 8.19 1.79 4.96
N ASN A 112 7.55 0.73 4.53
CA ASN A 112 6.91 -0.24 5.41
C ASN A 112 7.93 -1.34 5.72
N VAL A 113 8.34 -1.47 6.98
CA VAL A 113 9.24 -2.52 7.45
C VAL A 113 8.44 -3.51 8.29
N PHE A 114 8.58 -4.78 7.99
CA PHE A 114 7.88 -5.86 8.69
C PHE A 114 8.70 -7.17 8.65
N HIS A 115 8.46 -8.04 9.63
CA HIS A 115 9.10 -9.36 9.68
C HIS A 115 8.16 -10.44 9.11
N ARG A 116 8.71 -11.26 8.21
CA ARG A 116 8.01 -12.43 7.66
C ARG A 116 8.98 -13.62 7.65
N ASN A 117 8.58 -14.73 8.28
CA ASN A 117 9.42 -15.93 8.40
C ASN A 117 10.79 -15.68 9.05
N GLY A 118 10.87 -14.72 10.00
CA GLY A 118 12.11 -14.36 10.67
C GLY A 118 13.06 -13.45 9.88
N GLU A 119 12.66 -13.00 8.69
CA GLU A 119 13.41 -12.05 7.88
C GLU A 119 12.72 -10.69 7.86
N GLU A 120 13.52 -9.62 7.98
CA GLU A 120 13.05 -8.26 7.77
C GLU A 120 12.79 -8.04 6.28
N GLN A 121 11.63 -7.53 5.95
CA GLN A 121 11.21 -7.18 4.60
C GLN A 121 10.80 -5.72 4.55
N GLU A 122 11.03 -5.09 3.40
CA GLU A 122 10.65 -3.70 3.15
C GLU A 122 9.77 -3.61 1.90
N ASN A 123 8.73 -2.79 2.00
CA ASN A 123 7.94 -2.33 0.87
C ASN A 123 7.89 -0.81 0.87
N ARG A 124 7.95 -0.21 -0.32
CA ARG A 124 7.97 1.26 -0.52
C ARG A 124 6.77 1.69 -1.33
N GLU A 125 6.13 2.76 -0.88
CA GLU A 125 4.98 3.33 -1.58
C GLU A 125 4.97 4.86 -1.49
N TRP A 126 4.27 5.49 -2.42
CA TRP A 126 4.01 6.92 -2.39
C TRP A 126 2.60 7.18 -1.89
N ILE A 127 2.45 8.00 -0.85
CA ILE A 127 1.15 8.32 -0.24
C ILE A 127 0.91 9.84 -0.22
N ASN A 128 -0.35 10.24 -0.41
CA ASN A 128 -0.80 11.63 -0.40
C ASN A 128 -0.91 12.12 1.04
N ARG A 129 -0.04 13.06 1.47
CA ARG A 129 0.02 13.49 2.88
C ARG A 129 0.23 14.98 3.09
N ILE A 130 0.64 15.75 2.05
CA ILE A 130 0.91 17.18 2.15
C ILE A 130 -0.03 17.95 1.24
N PHE A 131 -0.81 18.88 1.80
CA PHE A 131 -1.77 19.66 1.02
C PHE A 131 -2.19 20.95 1.74
N ALA A 132 -2.78 21.88 0.97
CA ALA A 132 -3.42 23.07 1.52
C ALA A 132 -4.81 22.70 2.06
N LYS A 133 -5.06 22.97 3.35
CA LYS A 133 -6.31 22.64 4.03
C LYS A 133 -7.52 23.41 3.52
N GLU A 134 -7.31 24.48 2.76
CA GLU A 134 -8.38 25.24 2.11
C GLU A 134 -8.92 24.59 0.83
N TYR A 135 -8.13 23.66 0.23
CA TYR A 135 -8.48 22.98 -1.01
C TYR A 135 -8.82 21.50 -0.83
N PHE A 136 -8.32 20.88 0.23
CA PHE A 136 -8.42 19.43 0.42
C PHE A 136 -8.80 19.06 1.85
N HIS A 137 -9.43 17.89 1.96
CA HIS A 137 -9.75 17.22 3.21
C HIS A 137 -9.58 15.70 3.05
N TYR A 138 -9.83 14.93 4.09
CA TYR A 138 -9.94 13.47 4.01
C TYR A 138 -11.40 13.05 3.86
N GLU A 139 -11.65 12.05 3.01
CA GLU A 139 -12.92 11.33 2.89
C GLU A 139 -12.71 9.82 3.02
N GLY A 140 -13.74 9.11 3.50
CA GLY A 140 -13.73 7.68 3.79
C GLY A 140 -13.53 7.39 5.28
N ARG A 141 -14.37 6.53 5.84
CA ARG A 141 -14.30 6.16 7.27
C ARG A 141 -13.02 5.42 7.61
N ILE A 142 -12.53 4.63 6.66
CA ILE A 142 -11.29 3.87 6.75
C ILE A 142 -10.59 3.88 5.38
N HIS A 143 -9.25 3.77 5.39
CA HIS A 143 -8.42 3.96 4.19
C HIS A 143 -8.74 5.28 3.47
N GLU A 144 -8.95 6.30 4.28
CA GLU A 144 -9.36 7.64 3.89
C GLU A 144 -8.40 8.25 2.87
N GLN A 145 -8.98 8.92 1.88
CA GLN A 145 -8.26 9.54 0.78
C GLN A 145 -8.30 11.06 0.88
N VAL A 146 -7.23 11.71 0.42
CA VAL A 146 -7.22 13.16 0.24
C VAL A 146 -8.11 13.52 -0.94
N THR A 147 -9.15 14.31 -0.67
CA THR A 147 -10.19 14.67 -1.62
C THR A 147 -10.34 16.19 -1.70
N PRO A 148 -10.59 16.78 -2.89
CA PRO A 148 -10.83 18.20 -3.01
C PRO A 148 -12.14 18.65 -2.33
N LEU A 149 -12.12 19.78 -1.64
CA LEU A 149 -13.29 20.34 -0.95
C LEU A 149 -14.40 20.78 -1.91
N ARG A 150 -14.08 21.31 -3.09
CA ARG A 150 -15.05 21.75 -4.13
C ARG A 150 -14.42 21.75 -5.53
N GLY A 151 -15.23 21.42 -6.54
CA GLY A 151 -14.98 21.82 -7.94
C GLY A 151 -13.92 21.04 -8.69
N ALA A 152 -13.39 19.95 -8.16
CA ALA A 152 -12.47 19.10 -8.89
C ALA A 152 -13.18 17.87 -9.45
N GLU A 153 -14.09 18.08 -10.39
CA GLU A 153 -14.68 16.99 -11.21
C GLU A 153 -13.62 16.25 -12.06
N SER A 154 -12.39 16.80 -12.15
CA SER A 154 -11.30 16.31 -12.99
C SER A 154 -10.11 15.71 -12.24
N GLY A 155 -10.26 15.38 -10.95
CA GLY A 155 -9.13 14.93 -10.14
C GLY A 155 -8.18 16.09 -9.74
N TYR A 156 -7.08 15.76 -9.07
CA TYR A 156 -6.08 16.75 -8.66
C TYR A 156 -4.67 16.28 -9.03
N ARG A 157 -3.77 17.25 -9.20
CA ARG A 157 -2.36 16.96 -9.49
C ARG A 157 -1.62 16.58 -8.22
N THR A 158 -0.68 15.68 -8.36
CA THR A 158 0.25 15.29 -7.29
C THR A 158 1.68 15.59 -7.69
N TYR A 159 2.57 15.70 -6.69
CA TYR A 159 4.02 15.82 -6.88
C TYR A 159 4.76 15.06 -5.79
N GLU A 160 5.92 14.53 -6.10
CA GLU A 160 6.77 13.83 -5.15
C GLU A 160 7.54 14.83 -4.29
N THR A 161 7.65 14.53 -2.99
CA THR A 161 8.35 15.36 -2.01
C THR A 161 9.61 14.66 -1.48
N PRO A 162 10.57 15.39 -0.88
CA PRO A 162 11.76 14.79 -0.26
C PRO A 162 11.47 14.19 1.12
N VAL A 163 10.22 13.96 1.46
CA VAL A 163 9.83 13.42 2.75
C VAL A 163 9.82 11.90 2.72
N VAL A 164 10.57 11.28 3.62
CA VAL A 164 10.61 9.83 3.81
C VAL A 164 10.20 9.52 5.23
N ILE A 165 9.24 8.62 5.38
CA ILE A 165 8.79 8.09 6.67
C ILE A 165 9.01 6.59 6.74
N LEU A 166 9.39 6.11 7.92
CA LEU A 166 9.39 4.71 8.28
C LEU A 166 8.06 4.37 8.95
N HIS A 167 7.41 3.32 8.50
CA HIS A 167 6.21 2.77 9.12
C HIS A 167 6.46 1.34 9.58
N THR A 168 6.17 1.06 10.84
CA THR A 168 6.36 -0.26 11.46
C THR A 168 5.04 -0.93 11.88
N GLY A 169 3.92 -0.32 11.57
CA GLY A 169 2.58 -0.77 11.98
C GLY A 169 2.12 -2.11 11.41
N TYR A 170 2.93 -2.77 10.55
CA TYR A 170 2.70 -4.13 10.09
C TYR A 170 3.40 -5.20 10.96
N ASP A 171 4.31 -4.80 11.86
CA ASP A 171 5.06 -5.72 12.73
C ASP A 171 4.37 -5.91 14.07
N LEU A 172 3.08 -6.23 14.02
CA LEU A 172 2.25 -6.47 15.19
C LEU A 172 2.20 -7.97 15.51
N PRO A 173 1.98 -8.36 16.79
CA PRO A 173 1.60 -9.71 17.13
C PRO A 173 0.40 -10.20 16.32
N GLU A 174 0.35 -11.50 16.00
CA GLU A 174 -0.70 -12.06 15.14
C GLU A 174 -2.12 -11.75 15.64
N GLN A 175 -2.34 -11.78 16.96
CA GLN A 175 -3.64 -11.44 17.55
C GLN A 175 -4.04 -9.98 17.25
N GLN A 176 -3.11 -9.03 17.37
CA GLN A 176 -3.37 -7.61 17.10
C GLN A 176 -3.57 -7.35 15.60
N LYS A 177 -2.84 -8.07 14.72
CA LYS A 177 -3.08 -8.03 13.28
C LYS A 177 -4.50 -8.47 12.95
N LYS A 178 -4.96 -9.55 13.57
CA LYS A 178 -6.31 -10.07 13.38
C LYS A 178 -7.36 -9.07 13.85
N GLU A 179 -7.23 -8.54 15.05
CA GLU A 179 -8.16 -7.51 15.59
C GLU A 179 -8.20 -6.25 14.71
N LYS A 180 -7.05 -5.79 14.20
CA LYS A 180 -6.95 -4.67 13.26
C LYS A 180 -7.69 -4.99 11.95
N ALA A 181 -7.48 -6.19 11.40
CA ALA A 181 -8.14 -6.62 10.17
C ALA A 181 -9.66 -6.78 10.35
N GLU A 182 -10.13 -7.39 11.44
CA GLU A 182 -11.55 -7.54 11.75
C GLU A 182 -12.25 -6.17 11.90
N ARG A 183 -11.60 -5.22 12.61
CA ARG A 183 -12.09 -3.84 12.68
C ARG A 183 -12.19 -3.21 11.28
N ASN A 184 -11.17 -3.35 10.46
CA ASN A 184 -11.13 -2.79 9.12
C ASN A 184 -12.24 -3.37 8.24
N ILE A 185 -12.42 -4.70 8.25
CA ILE A 185 -13.50 -5.39 7.52
C ILE A 185 -14.86 -4.82 7.92
N ARG A 186 -15.13 -4.72 9.23
CA ARG A 186 -16.41 -4.17 9.73
C ARG A 186 -16.68 -2.76 9.20
N LEU A 187 -15.69 -1.88 9.22
CA LEU A 187 -15.85 -0.51 8.77
C LEU A 187 -16.03 -0.42 7.23
N LEU A 188 -15.29 -1.21 6.47
CA LEU A 188 -15.41 -1.29 5.01
C LEU A 188 -16.79 -1.82 4.58
N GLU A 189 -17.29 -2.85 5.25
CA GLU A 189 -18.65 -3.39 4.99
C GLU A 189 -19.75 -2.38 5.34
N GLN A 190 -19.57 -1.60 6.41
CA GLN A 190 -20.50 -0.52 6.74
C GLN A 190 -20.53 0.57 5.66
N GLU A 191 -19.36 0.95 5.16
CA GLU A 191 -19.24 1.96 4.09
C GLU A 191 -19.84 1.46 2.78
N LEU A 192 -19.57 0.21 2.38
CA LEU A 192 -20.21 -0.41 1.20
C LEU A 192 -21.74 -0.43 1.31
N LYS A 193 -22.30 -0.76 2.48
CA LYS A 193 -23.76 -0.72 2.71
C LYS A 193 -24.32 0.70 2.57
N GLN A 194 -23.61 1.72 3.05
CA GLN A 194 -24.05 3.12 2.91
C GLN A 194 -24.04 3.58 1.44
N LEU A 195 -23.14 3.02 0.62
CA LEU A 195 -23.10 3.25 -0.82
C LEU A 195 -24.10 2.40 -1.61
N GLY A 196 -24.96 1.61 -0.94
CA GLY A 196 -25.95 0.77 -1.56
C GLY A 196 -25.41 -0.51 -2.20
N TRP A 197 -24.20 -0.92 -1.84
CA TRP A 197 -23.61 -2.19 -2.33
C TRP A 197 -24.27 -3.38 -1.62
N ASP A 198 -24.93 -4.23 -2.41
CA ASP A 198 -25.67 -5.43 -1.94
C ASP A 198 -24.94 -6.76 -2.23
N GLY A 199 -23.69 -6.68 -2.69
CA GLY A 199 -22.87 -7.86 -3.04
C GLY A 199 -23.19 -8.48 -4.42
N ASN A 200 -24.17 -7.98 -5.16
CA ASN A 200 -24.66 -8.56 -6.41
C ASN A 200 -24.49 -7.67 -7.65
N ALA A 201 -24.03 -6.44 -7.53
CA ALA A 201 -24.07 -5.45 -8.62
C ALA A 201 -23.06 -5.70 -9.76
N GLY A 202 -22.12 -6.62 -9.63
CA GLY A 202 -21.14 -6.97 -10.69
C GLY A 202 -21.56 -8.06 -11.67
N ALA A 203 -22.69 -8.75 -11.45
CA ALA A 203 -23.04 -9.95 -12.22
C ALA A 203 -24.14 -9.76 -13.26
N LYS A 204 -24.77 -8.60 -13.39
CA LYS A 204 -26.00 -8.50 -14.22
C LYS A 204 -26.03 -7.50 -15.36
N ASP A 205 -25.16 -6.53 -15.53
CA ASP A 205 -25.29 -5.58 -16.65
C ASP A 205 -23.97 -5.15 -17.33
N GLY A 206 -23.04 -6.06 -17.57
CA GLY A 206 -21.73 -5.80 -18.17
C GLY A 206 -21.49 -6.42 -19.56
N VAL A 207 -22.52 -6.64 -20.38
CA VAL A 207 -22.35 -6.92 -21.82
C VAL A 207 -23.09 -5.86 -22.63
N ALA A 208 -22.52 -4.69 -22.73
CA ALA A 208 -22.88 -3.70 -23.72
C ALA A 208 -21.64 -3.35 -24.53
N LYS A 209 -21.61 -3.87 -25.75
CA LYS A 209 -20.86 -3.55 -26.98
C LYS A 209 -19.84 -2.39 -26.85
N ALA A 210 -18.56 -2.73 -27.01
CA ALA A 210 -17.53 -1.82 -27.46
C ALA A 210 -17.85 -1.38 -28.90
N GLU A 211 -18.36 -0.18 -29.07
CA GLU A 211 -18.28 0.54 -30.33
C GLU A 211 -17.33 1.72 -30.16
N THR A 212 -16.37 1.74 -31.06
CA THR A 212 -15.30 2.71 -31.28
C THR A 212 -15.73 4.15 -31.10
N ALA A 213 -15.07 4.88 -30.20
CA ALA A 213 -15.01 6.33 -30.26
C ALA A 213 -13.68 6.85 -29.68
N GLY A 214 -13.09 7.75 -30.47
CA GLY A 214 -11.76 8.27 -30.40
C GLY A 214 -11.35 8.97 -29.09
N THR A 215 -10.06 9.10 -29.04
CA THR A 215 -9.25 9.98 -28.18
C THR A 215 -9.96 11.22 -27.69
N ASP A 216 -10.26 11.24 -26.39
CA ASP A 216 -10.21 12.46 -25.57
C ASP A 216 -10.34 12.04 -24.10
N ALA A 217 -9.34 12.41 -23.30
CA ALA A 217 -9.32 12.21 -21.86
C ALA A 217 -10.46 13.03 -21.24
N LYS A 218 -11.66 12.44 -21.11
CA LYS A 218 -12.73 12.98 -20.28
C LYS A 218 -12.75 12.27 -18.95
N ALA A 219 -12.40 13.07 -17.95
CA ALA A 219 -12.58 12.84 -16.55
C ALA A 219 -13.93 12.18 -16.24
N CYS A 220 -13.89 11.13 -15.40
CA CYS A 220 -15.06 10.58 -14.75
C CYS A 220 -15.67 11.63 -13.82
N GLY A 221 -16.63 12.35 -14.31
CA GLY A 221 -17.50 13.23 -13.55
C GLY A 221 -18.85 12.55 -13.37
N SER A 222 -19.33 12.57 -12.13
CA SER A 222 -20.69 12.30 -11.70
C SER A 222 -21.16 10.84 -11.65
N GLU A 223 -20.76 10.16 -10.61
CA GLU A 223 -21.67 9.44 -9.70
C GLU A 223 -20.90 9.23 -8.38
N ARG A 224 -21.23 9.99 -7.34
CA ARG A 224 -20.55 10.05 -6.05
C ARG A 224 -20.61 8.73 -5.24
N GLY A 225 -20.49 7.59 -5.85
CA GLY A 225 -20.51 6.28 -5.21
C GLY A 225 -19.86 5.20 -6.02
N SER A 226 -19.95 5.23 -7.35
CA SER A 226 -19.49 4.11 -8.19
C SER A 226 -17.97 3.98 -8.24
N GLY A 227 -17.21 5.07 -8.14
CA GLY A 227 -15.75 5.05 -8.15
C GLY A 227 -15.10 4.59 -6.84
N GLN A 228 -15.81 4.67 -5.71
CA GLN A 228 -15.29 4.24 -4.41
C GLN A 228 -15.45 2.73 -4.18
N ILE A 229 -16.49 2.12 -4.73
CA ILE A 229 -16.80 0.69 -4.49
C ILE A 229 -15.62 -0.23 -4.86
N PRO A 230 -14.99 -0.15 -6.03
CA PRO A 230 -13.84 -1.00 -6.36
C PRO A 230 -12.68 -0.84 -5.39
N TYR A 231 -12.43 0.37 -4.92
CA TYR A 231 -11.38 0.65 -3.93
C TYR A 231 -11.69 0.00 -2.58
N LEU A 232 -12.96 0.06 -2.12
CA LEU A 232 -13.37 -0.59 -0.88
C LEU A 232 -13.29 -2.12 -0.98
N LEU A 233 -13.67 -2.70 -2.14
CA LEU A 233 -13.54 -4.13 -2.40
C LEU A 233 -12.06 -4.57 -2.40
N TYR A 234 -11.19 -3.77 -2.99
CA TYR A 234 -9.74 -3.97 -2.90
C TYR A 234 -9.26 -3.98 -1.45
N GLN A 235 -9.68 -3.02 -0.63
CA GLN A 235 -9.27 -2.94 0.77
C GLN A 235 -9.82 -4.13 1.61
N LEU A 236 -11.04 -4.61 1.31
CA LEU A 236 -11.56 -5.85 1.89
C LEU A 236 -10.69 -7.04 1.51
N GLY A 237 -10.39 -7.21 0.22
CA GLY A 237 -9.49 -8.26 -0.25
C GLY A 237 -8.14 -8.24 0.47
N LYS A 238 -7.54 -7.05 0.66
CA LYS A 238 -6.28 -6.90 1.42
C LYS A 238 -6.44 -7.29 2.89
N SER A 239 -7.53 -6.90 3.52
CA SER A 239 -7.77 -7.24 4.93
C SER A 239 -7.88 -8.75 5.12
N TYR A 240 -8.62 -9.46 4.26
CA TYR A 240 -8.69 -10.92 4.27
C TYR A 240 -7.36 -11.58 3.92
N TYR A 241 -6.61 -11.02 2.96
CA TYR A 241 -5.27 -11.51 2.62
C TYR A 241 -4.30 -11.43 3.82
N MET A 242 -4.32 -10.32 4.56
CA MET A 242 -3.49 -10.15 5.76
C MET A 242 -3.87 -11.10 6.90
N MET A 243 -5.12 -11.54 6.97
CA MET A 243 -5.58 -12.57 7.90
C MET A 243 -5.19 -14.00 7.48
N GLY A 244 -4.62 -14.19 6.29
CA GLY A 244 -4.35 -15.51 5.72
C GLY A 244 -5.57 -16.19 5.10
N GLU A 245 -6.73 -15.49 5.05
CA GLU A 245 -7.99 -15.98 4.46
C GLU A 245 -7.97 -15.77 2.93
N TYR A 246 -7.00 -16.42 2.28
CA TYR A 246 -6.67 -16.20 0.86
C TYR A 246 -7.83 -16.49 -0.09
N GLY A 247 -8.66 -17.51 0.22
CA GLY A 247 -9.84 -17.84 -0.58
C GLY A 247 -10.88 -16.72 -0.57
N ALA A 248 -11.16 -16.15 0.61
CA ALA A 248 -12.05 -14.99 0.76
C ALA A 248 -11.47 -13.75 0.06
N ALA A 249 -10.16 -13.51 0.21
CA ALA A 249 -9.47 -12.42 -0.47
C ALA A 249 -9.63 -12.50 -2.00
N CYS A 250 -9.50 -13.70 -2.58
CA CYS A 250 -9.72 -13.92 -4.02
C CYS A 250 -11.12 -13.50 -4.47
N GLY A 251 -12.16 -13.80 -3.67
CA GLY A 251 -13.53 -13.39 -3.98
C GLY A 251 -13.71 -11.88 -4.04
N TRP A 252 -13.15 -11.15 -3.08
CA TRP A 252 -13.22 -9.69 -3.04
C TRP A 252 -12.41 -9.02 -4.15
N PHE A 253 -11.21 -9.51 -4.44
CA PHE A 253 -10.41 -9.00 -5.56
C PHE A 253 -11.08 -9.24 -6.91
N ALA A 254 -11.64 -10.44 -7.13
CA ALA A 254 -12.37 -10.73 -8.35
C ALA A 254 -13.57 -9.79 -8.57
N GLN A 255 -14.32 -9.50 -7.49
CA GLN A 255 -15.41 -8.52 -7.55
C GLN A 255 -14.87 -7.10 -7.85
N GLY A 256 -13.79 -6.66 -7.19
CA GLY A 256 -13.18 -5.37 -7.47
C GLY A 256 -12.71 -5.23 -8.91
N LEU A 257 -12.10 -6.27 -9.46
CA LEU A 257 -11.59 -6.32 -10.85
C LEU A 257 -12.68 -6.53 -11.91
N SER A 258 -13.94 -6.77 -11.51
CA SER A 258 -15.07 -6.83 -12.45
C SER A 258 -15.54 -5.45 -12.94
N PHE A 259 -15.06 -4.38 -12.33
CA PHE A 259 -15.31 -3.01 -12.76
C PHE A 259 -14.35 -2.59 -13.87
N ASP A 260 -14.79 -1.63 -14.71
CA ASP A 260 -13.92 -0.98 -15.69
C ASP A 260 -12.96 -0.02 -14.98
N LEU A 261 -11.74 -0.48 -14.74
CA LEU A 261 -10.73 0.22 -13.96
C LEU A 261 -9.58 0.71 -14.83
N ASN A 262 -9.07 1.90 -14.52
CA ASN A 262 -7.83 2.36 -15.13
C ASN A 262 -6.63 1.54 -14.58
N PRO A 263 -5.94 0.73 -15.43
CA PRO A 263 -4.84 -0.13 -15.00
C PRO A 263 -3.59 0.64 -14.53
N ALA A 264 -3.51 1.95 -14.79
CA ALA A 264 -2.43 2.80 -14.33
C ALA A 264 -2.58 3.28 -12.87
N LEU A 265 -3.73 3.04 -12.23
CA LEU A 265 -3.94 3.41 -10.85
C LEU A 265 -3.17 2.47 -9.92
N GLU A 266 -2.46 3.06 -8.95
CA GLU A 266 -1.60 2.29 -8.03
C GLU A 266 -2.35 1.21 -7.26
N TYR A 267 -3.59 1.51 -6.80
CA TYR A 267 -4.39 0.51 -6.09
C TYR A 267 -4.87 -0.64 -7.00
N VAL A 268 -5.06 -0.38 -8.30
CA VAL A 268 -5.43 -1.42 -9.28
C VAL A 268 -4.25 -2.35 -9.53
N ILE A 269 -3.05 -1.78 -9.68
CA ILE A 269 -1.81 -2.55 -9.80
C ILE A 269 -1.60 -3.43 -8.56
N ASP A 270 -1.74 -2.86 -7.36
CA ASP A 270 -1.57 -3.60 -6.11
C ASP A 270 -2.67 -4.67 -5.92
N MET A 271 -3.92 -4.38 -6.33
CA MET A 271 -5.03 -5.33 -6.32
C MET A 271 -4.74 -6.53 -7.21
N VAL A 272 -4.29 -6.31 -8.45
CA VAL A 272 -3.92 -7.36 -9.40
C VAL A 272 -2.81 -8.23 -8.82
N GLU A 273 -1.71 -7.62 -8.35
CA GLU A 273 -0.58 -8.38 -7.82
C GLU A 273 -0.95 -9.16 -6.56
N THR A 274 -1.70 -8.54 -5.61
CA THR A 274 -2.13 -9.21 -4.38
C THR A 274 -3.11 -10.34 -4.69
N TYR A 275 -3.98 -10.18 -5.69
CA TYR A 275 -4.87 -11.25 -6.16
C TYR A 275 -4.08 -12.46 -6.69
N GLY A 276 -3.04 -12.24 -7.49
CA GLY A 276 -2.16 -13.31 -7.94
C GLY A 276 -1.51 -14.08 -6.79
N TYR A 277 -0.99 -13.37 -5.79
CA TYR A 277 -0.47 -13.99 -4.57
C TYR A 277 -1.56 -14.73 -3.77
N ALA A 278 -2.78 -14.20 -3.69
CA ALA A 278 -3.90 -14.85 -3.00
C ALA A 278 -4.27 -16.17 -3.68
N LEU A 279 -4.33 -16.20 -5.02
CA LEU A 279 -4.60 -17.41 -5.80
C LEU A 279 -3.52 -18.48 -5.56
N ILE A 280 -2.23 -18.11 -5.58
CA ILE A 280 -1.13 -19.03 -5.29
C ILE A 280 -1.25 -19.59 -3.86
N ASN A 281 -1.51 -18.72 -2.89
CA ASN A 281 -1.55 -19.11 -1.47
C ASN A 281 -2.81 -19.90 -1.10
N SER A 282 -3.89 -19.79 -1.89
CA SER A 282 -5.12 -20.58 -1.72
C SER A 282 -5.16 -21.88 -2.52
N GLY A 283 -4.06 -22.23 -3.21
CA GLY A 283 -3.97 -23.45 -4.01
C GLY A 283 -4.73 -23.37 -5.33
N GLN A 284 -4.93 -22.18 -5.87
CA GLN A 284 -5.62 -21.91 -7.13
C GLN A 284 -4.63 -21.52 -8.25
N GLU A 285 -3.48 -22.21 -8.30
CA GLU A 285 -2.37 -21.86 -9.20
C GLU A 285 -2.76 -21.94 -10.68
N GLN A 286 -3.62 -22.88 -11.03
CA GLN A 286 -4.10 -23.02 -12.40
C GLN A 286 -5.00 -21.85 -12.81
N THR A 287 -5.87 -21.41 -11.89
CA THR A 287 -6.69 -20.21 -12.11
C THR A 287 -5.81 -18.98 -12.33
N ALA A 288 -4.69 -18.86 -11.62
CA ALA A 288 -3.78 -17.73 -11.77
C ALA A 288 -3.17 -17.60 -13.17
N LEU A 289 -3.21 -18.63 -14.02
CA LEU A 289 -2.73 -18.53 -15.41
C LEU A 289 -3.52 -17.51 -16.24
N PHE A 290 -4.74 -17.10 -15.82
CA PHE A 290 -5.48 -16.05 -16.52
C PHE A 290 -4.72 -14.70 -16.57
N PHE A 291 -3.74 -14.50 -15.68
CA PHE A 291 -2.87 -13.31 -15.70
C PHE A 291 -2.08 -13.15 -17.01
N GLU A 292 -1.95 -14.21 -17.81
CA GLU A 292 -1.43 -14.12 -19.18
C GLU A 292 -2.25 -13.15 -20.06
N ASN A 293 -3.57 -13.06 -19.82
CA ASN A 293 -4.48 -12.22 -20.62
C ASN A 293 -4.33 -10.72 -20.31
N ILE A 294 -3.73 -10.37 -19.17
CA ILE A 294 -3.53 -8.97 -18.75
C ILE A 294 -2.03 -8.58 -18.76
N TYR A 295 -1.21 -9.42 -19.38
CA TYR A 295 0.25 -9.20 -19.39
C TYR A 295 0.64 -7.91 -20.13
N ASP A 296 -0.07 -7.53 -21.19
CA ASP A 296 0.23 -6.33 -21.98
C ASP A 296 0.07 -5.05 -21.15
N GLU A 297 -0.89 -5.02 -20.22
CA GLU A 297 -1.14 -3.89 -19.33
C GLU A 297 -0.15 -3.85 -18.16
N PHE A 298 0.07 -4.97 -17.47
CA PHE A 298 0.79 -5.02 -16.20
C PHE A 298 2.23 -5.55 -16.31
N GLY A 299 2.59 -6.24 -17.39
CA GLY A 299 3.87 -6.92 -17.58
C GLY A 299 5.10 -6.03 -17.69
N LYS A 300 4.99 -4.72 -17.44
CA LYS A 300 6.07 -3.74 -17.52
C LYS A 300 6.80 -3.50 -16.20
N SER A 301 6.35 -4.11 -15.09
CA SER A 301 6.96 -3.97 -13.78
C SER A 301 7.72 -5.22 -13.35
N ALA A 302 8.77 -5.03 -12.56
CA ALA A 302 9.51 -6.14 -11.94
C ALA A 302 8.60 -7.00 -11.07
N ASP A 303 7.70 -6.37 -10.31
CA ASP A 303 6.81 -7.05 -9.36
C ASP A 303 5.81 -7.97 -10.06
N PHE A 304 5.21 -7.52 -11.17
CA PHE A 304 4.31 -8.36 -11.94
C PHE A 304 5.04 -9.49 -12.66
N GLN A 305 6.22 -9.23 -13.24
CA GLN A 305 7.03 -10.28 -13.86
C GLN A 305 7.50 -11.31 -12.84
N PHE A 306 7.88 -10.87 -11.63
CA PHE A 306 8.21 -11.77 -10.53
C PHE A 306 6.99 -12.64 -10.13
N LEU A 307 5.80 -12.05 -10.03
CA LEU A 307 4.55 -12.77 -9.77
C LEU A 307 4.27 -13.80 -10.88
N MET A 308 4.40 -13.43 -12.16
CA MET A 308 4.23 -14.37 -13.28
C MET A 308 5.24 -15.51 -13.22
N GLY A 309 6.48 -15.22 -12.83
CA GLY A 309 7.49 -16.25 -12.56
C GLY A 309 7.04 -17.25 -11.50
N LEU A 310 6.43 -16.77 -10.40
CA LEU A 310 5.87 -17.65 -9.35
C LEU A 310 4.67 -18.46 -9.85
N ILE A 311 3.75 -17.84 -10.60
CA ILE A 311 2.58 -18.51 -11.19
C ILE A 311 3.06 -19.65 -12.10
N TYR A 312 3.98 -19.39 -13.02
CA TYR A 312 4.54 -20.41 -13.90
C TYR A 312 5.27 -21.52 -13.12
N MET A 313 6.07 -21.14 -12.13
CA MET A 313 6.80 -22.11 -11.30
C MET A 313 5.84 -23.06 -10.58
N LYS A 314 4.75 -22.55 -10.01
CA LYS A 314 3.71 -23.33 -9.35
C LYS A 314 2.93 -24.24 -10.29
N ASN A 315 2.82 -23.89 -11.56
CA ASN A 315 2.22 -24.68 -12.63
C ASN A 315 3.21 -25.58 -13.36
N ALA A 316 4.42 -25.77 -12.83
CA ALA A 316 5.51 -26.56 -13.42
C ALA A 316 5.96 -26.10 -14.83
N ARG A 317 5.63 -24.86 -15.20
CA ARG A 317 6.08 -24.24 -16.46
C ARG A 317 7.44 -23.55 -16.25
N PHE A 318 8.45 -24.36 -15.99
CA PHE A 318 9.76 -23.90 -15.49
C PHE A 318 10.52 -23.01 -16.48
N THR A 319 10.40 -23.25 -17.78
CA THR A 319 11.05 -22.43 -18.82
C THR A 319 10.52 -21.01 -18.82
N GLU A 320 9.19 -20.87 -18.77
CA GLU A 320 8.51 -19.57 -18.69
C GLU A 320 8.79 -18.88 -17.36
N ALA A 321 8.81 -19.63 -16.25
CA ALA A 321 9.12 -19.10 -14.94
C ALA A 321 10.52 -18.46 -14.90
N VAL A 322 11.55 -19.16 -15.41
CA VAL A 322 12.92 -18.64 -15.48
C VAL A 322 12.96 -17.35 -16.31
N ARG A 323 12.31 -17.33 -17.48
CA ARG A 323 12.25 -16.16 -18.33
C ARG A 323 11.65 -14.94 -17.64
N GLU A 324 10.56 -15.12 -16.91
CA GLU A 324 9.90 -14.02 -16.19
C GLU A 324 10.76 -13.52 -15.01
N PHE A 325 11.38 -14.40 -14.25
CA PHE A 325 12.33 -13.99 -13.21
C PHE A 325 13.55 -13.24 -13.78
N GLU A 326 14.08 -13.67 -14.94
CA GLU A 326 15.17 -12.97 -15.63
C GLU A 326 14.74 -11.58 -16.11
N LYS A 327 13.53 -11.42 -16.64
CA LYS A 327 12.97 -10.11 -16.98
C LYS A 327 12.88 -9.22 -15.75
N ALA A 328 12.37 -9.76 -14.63
CA ALA A 328 12.25 -9.01 -13.38
C ALA A 328 13.61 -8.46 -12.92
N THR A 329 14.68 -9.24 -13.02
CA THR A 329 16.04 -8.77 -12.65
C THR A 329 16.61 -7.70 -13.60
N GLY A 330 16.01 -7.47 -14.75
CA GLY A 330 16.38 -6.39 -15.67
C GLY A 330 15.91 -4.99 -15.27
N HIS A 331 15.04 -4.88 -14.26
CA HIS A 331 14.52 -3.60 -13.80
C HIS A 331 15.38 -2.95 -12.73
N ALA A 332 15.52 -1.62 -12.79
CA ALA A 332 16.26 -0.84 -11.80
C ALA A 332 15.50 -0.74 -10.45
N GLU A 333 14.17 -0.77 -10.48
CA GLU A 333 13.31 -0.58 -9.30
C GLU A 333 12.27 -1.68 -9.17
N CYS A 334 11.87 -1.97 -7.93
CA CYS A 334 10.74 -2.82 -7.59
C CYS A 334 10.07 -2.29 -6.31
N ARG A 335 8.79 -2.61 -6.11
CA ARG A 335 8.05 -2.29 -4.88
C ARG A 335 8.38 -3.31 -3.78
N ALA A 336 8.32 -4.60 -4.11
CA ALA A 336 8.69 -5.67 -3.19
C ALA A 336 10.19 -5.92 -3.24
N GLN A 337 10.84 -5.70 -2.11
CA GLN A 337 12.30 -5.84 -1.98
C GLN A 337 12.77 -7.20 -2.53
N GLY A 338 13.76 -7.15 -3.42
CA GLY A 338 14.41 -8.33 -3.99
C GLY A 338 13.66 -9.01 -5.13
N ALA A 339 12.48 -8.53 -5.53
CA ALA A 339 11.75 -9.05 -6.69
C ALA A 339 12.56 -8.89 -7.99
N ASN A 340 13.31 -7.80 -8.11
CA ASN A 340 14.20 -7.52 -9.24
C ASN A 340 15.65 -7.99 -9.01
N SER A 341 15.92 -8.87 -8.05
CA SER A 341 17.30 -9.29 -7.72
C SER A 341 17.32 -10.64 -7.03
N TYR A 342 17.85 -10.72 -5.81
CA TYR A 342 18.16 -11.97 -5.11
C TYR A 342 16.97 -12.93 -4.94
N ARG A 343 15.72 -12.46 -4.85
CA ARG A 343 14.56 -13.36 -4.74
C ARG A 343 14.23 -14.02 -6.07
N ALA A 344 14.35 -13.29 -7.19
CA ALA A 344 14.19 -13.85 -8.52
C ALA A 344 15.31 -14.88 -8.81
N ASP A 345 16.57 -14.52 -8.55
CA ASP A 345 17.71 -15.43 -8.70
C ASP A 345 17.55 -16.68 -7.83
N TYR A 346 17.08 -16.55 -6.60
CA TYR A 346 16.82 -17.69 -5.71
C TYR A 346 15.79 -18.66 -6.30
N ASN A 347 14.66 -18.14 -6.80
CA ASN A 347 13.62 -18.97 -7.40
C ASN A 347 14.12 -19.69 -8.67
N ILE A 348 14.95 -19.03 -9.49
CA ILE A 348 15.61 -19.68 -10.63
C ILE A 348 16.52 -20.80 -10.14
N GLY A 349 17.30 -20.56 -9.08
CA GLY A 349 18.12 -21.59 -8.44
C GLY A 349 17.30 -22.81 -7.98
N VAL A 350 16.16 -22.56 -7.34
CA VAL A 350 15.21 -23.62 -6.92
C VAL A 350 14.69 -24.42 -8.12
N ILE A 351 14.33 -23.76 -9.21
CA ILE A 351 13.89 -24.43 -10.44
C ILE A 351 14.98 -25.35 -11.00
N TYR A 352 16.20 -24.85 -11.14
CA TYR A 352 17.31 -25.67 -11.65
C TYR A 352 17.66 -26.81 -10.72
N GLU A 353 17.55 -26.62 -9.41
CA GLU A 353 17.72 -27.70 -8.44
C GLU A 353 16.65 -28.78 -8.60
N CYS A 354 15.37 -28.42 -8.74
CA CYS A 354 14.27 -29.35 -8.99
C CYS A 354 14.48 -30.13 -10.30
N LEU A 355 15.12 -29.52 -11.30
CA LEU A 355 15.46 -30.15 -12.57
C LEU A 355 16.74 -31.02 -12.52
N GLY A 356 17.39 -31.13 -11.35
CA GLY A 356 18.62 -31.86 -11.17
C GLY A 356 19.88 -31.18 -11.75
N LYS A 357 19.77 -29.93 -12.15
CA LYS A 357 20.84 -29.11 -12.75
C LYS A 357 21.61 -28.38 -11.66
N LYS A 358 22.45 -29.13 -10.94
CA LYS A 358 23.14 -28.68 -9.73
C LYS A 358 24.06 -27.47 -9.97
N GLU A 359 24.82 -27.47 -11.05
CA GLU A 359 25.77 -26.38 -11.32
C GLU A 359 25.06 -25.06 -11.65
N GLU A 360 23.99 -25.13 -12.45
CA GLU A 360 23.15 -23.98 -12.75
C GLU A 360 22.47 -23.46 -11.49
N ALA A 361 21.92 -24.34 -10.65
CA ALA A 361 21.31 -23.96 -9.36
C ALA A 361 22.32 -23.22 -8.47
N LEU A 362 23.54 -23.76 -8.33
CA LEU A 362 24.61 -23.13 -7.55
C LEU A 362 25.02 -21.76 -8.13
N ALA A 363 25.04 -21.61 -9.46
CA ALA A 363 25.37 -20.35 -10.10
C ALA A 363 24.35 -19.25 -9.73
N TYR A 364 23.06 -19.57 -9.75
CA TYR A 364 22.00 -18.62 -9.36
C TYR A 364 21.96 -18.36 -7.86
N TYR A 365 22.13 -19.37 -7.01
CA TYR A 365 22.20 -19.14 -5.58
C TYR A 365 23.38 -18.24 -5.18
N ARG A 366 24.52 -18.30 -5.87
CA ARG A 366 25.65 -17.38 -5.63
C ARG A 366 25.33 -15.93 -5.99
N LYS A 367 24.49 -15.68 -6.99
CA LYS A 367 24.03 -14.31 -7.33
C LYS A 367 23.21 -13.66 -6.22
N CYS A 368 22.58 -14.47 -5.34
CA CYS A 368 21.77 -13.95 -4.25
C CYS A 368 22.56 -13.27 -3.12
N GLY A 369 23.89 -13.27 -3.18
CA GLY A 369 24.75 -12.57 -2.21
C GLY A 369 24.56 -13.01 -0.77
N GLY A 370 24.08 -12.08 0.07
CA GLY A 370 23.87 -12.29 1.51
C GLY A 370 22.65 -13.13 1.88
N TYR A 371 21.76 -13.43 0.95
CA TYR A 371 20.45 -14.04 1.21
C TYR A 371 20.57 -15.41 1.92
N ALA A 372 20.04 -15.51 3.14
CA ALA A 372 20.25 -16.66 4.02
C ALA A 372 19.74 -17.98 3.42
N PRO A 373 18.54 -18.08 2.80
CA PRO A 373 18.08 -19.31 2.17
C PRO A 373 19.02 -19.81 1.06
N ALA A 374 19.55 -18.90 0.23
CA ALA A 374 20.49 -19.28 -0.82
C ALA A 374 21.81 -19.83 -0.26
N LYS A 375 22.34 -19.22 0.82
CA LYS A 375 23.54 -19.72 1.50
C LYS A 375 23.35 -21.11 2.08
N GLU A 376 22.17 -21.41 2.60
CA GLU A 376 21.82 -22.73 3.10
C GLU A 376 21.81 -23.76 1.98
N ARG A 377 21.13 -23.46 0.85
CA ARG A 377 21.11 -24.35 -0.33
C ARG A 377 22.50 -24.61 -0.89
N ILE A 378 23.37 -23.58 -0.96
CA ILE A 378 24.78 -23.76 -1.41
C ILE A 378 25.51 -24.74 -0.50
N ARG A 379 25.34 -24.64 0.84
CA ARG A 379 25.99 -25.56 1.80
C ARG A 379 25.48 -26.99 1.65
N GLU A 380 24.18 -27.17 1.45
CA GLU A 380 23.58 -28.49 1.29
C GLU A 380 24.00 -29.16 -0.02
N LEU A 381 23.96 -28.43 -1.13
CA LEU A 381 24.38 -28.92 -2.44
C LEU A 381 25.90 -29.17 -2.51
N GLY A 382 26.70 -28.39 -1.77
CA GLY A 382 28.16 -28.60 -1.69
C GLY A 382 28.58 -29.83 -0.88
N ARG A 383 27.70 -30.38 -0.06
CA ARG A 383 27.95 -31.60 0.75
C ARG A 383 27.54 -32.91 0.03
N ARG A 384 26.74 -32.78 -1.01
CA ARG A 384 26.32 -33.89 -1.91
C ARG A 384 27.22 -33.92 -3.15
#